data_749b10d10d2ecc67f0b273002ce4b8a1
#
_entry.id   749b10d10d2ecc67f0b273002ce4b8a1
#
_cell.length_a   1.000
_cell.length_b   1.000
_cell.length_c   1.000
_cell.angle_alpha   90.00
_cell.angle_beta   90.00
_cell.angle_gamma   90.00
#
_symmetry.space_group_name_H-M   'P 1'
#
loop_
_entity.id
_entity.type
_entity.pdbx_description
1 polymer ?
#
loop_
_entity_poly.entity_id
_entity_poly.type
_entity_poly.pdbx_seq_one_letter_code
_entity_poly.pdbx_strand_id
1 'polypeptide(L)'
;MIVRRFLAWARIAPACARADATSALARAFLFTRMDAEQRYEAEIALTVMLDDPSPRVHRALAEAIAGAIEAPRHLITGLVALGGEAAAIVLERTQLLSRAELVDAAALGSERAQIAIANREALPTPVAAALAEVASLGACLALVRNASALATEAQWLRMLERFGAEPQLREALMRRADLSARVRERLMGIVSGVLKHFVVERAWLSRERAEVLVRDAGQQGALALACDKRLDLGETIACLREGERLTPAFIVHALIMGHFDLVVACLANLTDTPCAKVAAFLGDRRRAPLLALLKRAGIPSWLAPVFPVAIAELKAARKLAAGAAAATPLRVALTRILARLEMEAGEGTRRLIVYLRALEAKAAREEARSIAEAMITLDEMDAACAVPPLAAGQVELDAVAVAA
;
A
#
# COMPACT_ATOMS: atom_id res chain seq x y z
N MET A 1 34.42 43.00 14.66
CA MET A 1 35.21 42.59 15.85
C MET A 1 34.82 41.26 16.46
N ILE A 2 33.52 40.90 16.54
CA ILE A 2 33.04 39.70 17.20
C ILE A 2 33.48 38.41 16.45
N VAL A 3 33.42 38.43 15.14
CA VAL A 3 33.77 37.27 14.28
C VAL A 3 35.26 36.91 14.35
N ARG A 4 36.17 37.91 14.37
CA ARG A 4 37.61 37.65 14.53
C ARG A 4 37.93 36.97 15.88
N ARG A 5 37.23 37.36 16.95
CA ARG A 5 37.34 36.71 18.27
C ARG A 5 36.79 35.32 18.23
N PHE A 6 35.65 35.08 17.56
CA PHE A 6 35.07 33.76 17.37
C PHE A 6 36.02 32.81 16.63
N LEU A 7 36.61 33.23 15.51
CA LEU A 7 37.54 32.41 14.74
C LEU A 7 38.85 32.10 15.51
N ALA A 8 39.39 33.09 16.26
CA ALA A 8 40.55 32.86 17.12
C ALA A 8 40.25 31.87 18.24
N TRP A 9 39.08 31.97 18.89
CA TRP A 9 38.62 31.07 19.91
C TRP A 9 38.33 29.66 19.36
N ALA A 10 37.75 29.54 18.17
CA ALA A 10 37.41 28.26 17.55
C ALA A 10 38.65 27.37 17.30
N ARG A 11 39.85 27.96 17.14
CA ARG A 11 41.09 27.20 16.96
C ARG A 11 41.53 26.42 18.19
N ILE A 12 41.13 26.85 19.39
CA ILE A 12 41.55 26.27 20.67
C ILE A 12 40.42 25.63 21.45
N ALA A 13 39.18 25.90 21.09
CA ALA A 13 38.00 25.44 21.78
C ALA A 13 37.74 23.95 21.52
N PRO A 14 37.15 23.21 22.48
CA PRO A 14 36.74 21.83 22.27
C PRO A 14 35.58 21.73 21.25
N ALA A 15 35.48 20.59 20.54
CA ALA A 15 34.52 20.41 19.45
C ALA A 15 33.06 20.64 19.85
N CYS A 16 32.65 20.29 21.08
CA CYS A 16 31.30 20.55 21.59
C CYS A 16 31.02 22.06 21.68
N ALA A 17 31.94 22.83 22.25
CA ALA A 17 31.77 24.28 22.36
C ALA A 17 31.79 24.97 20.98
N ARG A 18 32.61 24.48 20.02
CA ARG A 18 32.61 24.99 18.63
C ARG A 18 31.25 24.68 17.96
N ALA A 19 30.68 23.49 18.16
CA ALA A 19 29.39 23.14 17.61
C ALA A 19 28.27 24.04 18.15
N ASP A 20 28.23 24.26 19.46
CA ASP A 20 27.23 25.11 20.12
C ASP A 20 27.34 26.57 19.63
N ALA A 21 28.57 27.09 19.54
CA ALA A 21 28.81 28.44 19.06
C ALA A 21 28.49 28.59 17.57
N THR A 22 28.81 27.59 16.74
CA THR A 22 28.47 27.58 15.31
C THR A 22 26.94 27.58 15.11
N SER A 23 26.22 26.78 15.88
CA SER A 23 24.75 26.75 15.87
C SER A 23 24.15 28.10 16.33
N ALA A 24 24.72 28.72 17.35
CA ALA A 24 24.29 30.03 17.84
C ALA A 24 24.53 31.11 16.80
N LEU A 25 25.72 31.12 16.15
CA LEU A 25 26.06 32.07 15.09
C LEU A 25 25.15 31.89 13.86
N ALA A 26 24.88 30.64 13.45
CA ALA A 26 23.99 30.33 12.32
C ALA A 26 22.57 30.84 12.59
N ARG A 27 22.03 30.61 13.81
CA ARG A 27 20.72 31.13 14.20
C ARG A 27 20.70 32.67 14.27
N ALA A 28 21.75 33.28 14.80
CA ALA A 28 21.89 34.76 14.81
C ALA A 28 21.89 35.31 13.39
N PHE A 29 22.65 34.69 12.46
CA PHE A 29 22.68 35.07 11.05
C PHE A 29 21.29 35.05 10.39
N LEU A 30 20.48 34.03 10.72
CA LEU A 30 19.14 33.84 10.13
C LEU A 30 18.06 34.75 10.75
N PHE A 31 18.11 34.94 12.06
CA PHE A 31 16.97 35.51 12.81
C PHE A 31 17.23 36.86 13.48
N THR A 32 18.50 37.34 13.48
CA THR A 32 18.81 38.63 14.10
C THR A 32 19.02 39.69 13.01
N ARG A 33 18.53 40.89 13.27
CA ARG A 33 18.85 42.04 12.39
C ARG A 33 20.35 42.39 12.52
N MET A 34 21.08 42.16 11.45
CA MET A 34 22.49 42.50 11.30
C MET A 34 22.62 43.56 10.22
N ASP A 35 23.58 44.49 10.39
CA ASP A 35 23.99 45.34 9.28
C ASP A 35 24.75 44.50 8.21
N ALA A 36 24.99 45.09 7.05
CA ALA A 36 25.62 44.40 5.93
C ALA A 36 27.03 43.88 6.23
N GLU A 37 27.78 44.61 7.03
CA GLU A 37 29.14 44.23 7.42
C GLU A 37 29.14 43.07 8.41
N GLN A 38 28.29 43.13 9.43
CA GLN A 38 28.10 42.05 10.40
C GLN A 38 27.62 40.77 9.74
N ARG A 39 26.66 40.87 8.80
CA ARG A 39 26.12 39.73 8.05
C ARG A 39 27.19 39.08 7.21
N TYR A 40 27.99 39.85 6.50
CA TYR A 40 29.12 39.39 5.70
C TYR A 40 30.18 38.71 6.55
N GLU A 41 30.59 39.33 7.69
CA GLU A 41 31.55 38.71 8.62
C GLU A 41 31.02 37.38 9.17
N ALA A 42 29.71 37.31 9.55
CA ALA A 42 29.08 36.08 10.06
C ALA A 42 29.07 34.97 8.98
N GLU A 43 28.76 35.31 7.73
CA GLU A 43 28.77 34.38 6.61
C GLU A 43 30.18 33.79 6.36
N ILE A 44 31.22 34.62 6.42
CA ILE A 44 32.63 34.17 6.34
C ILE A 44 32.94 33.19 7.49
N ALA A 45 32.51 33.50 8.71
CA ALA A 45 32.79 32.64 9.85
C ALA A 45 32.09 31.28 9.71
N LEU A 46 30.82 31.25 9.27
CA LEU A 46 30.10 30.02 9.00
C LEU A 46 30.71 29.20 7.88
N THR A 47 31.23 29.88 6.84
CA THR A 47 31.94 29.22 5.73
C THR A 47 33.23 28.55 6.20
N VAL A 48 34.01 29.21 7.07
CA VAL A 48 35.22 28.62 7.68
C VAL A 48 34.87 27.37 8.53
N MET A 49 33.68 27.31 9.13
CA MET A 49 33.25 26.14 9.90
C MET A 49 32.94 24.92 9.02
N LEU A 50 32.83 25.04 7.71
CA LEU A 50 32.80 23.88 6.80
C LEU A 50 34.11 23.09 6.79
N ASP A 51 35.23 23.76 7.06
CA ASP A 51 36.56 23.14 7.14
C ASP A 51 36.90 22.62 8.54
N ASP A 52 35.96 22.68 9.50
CA ASP A 52 36.19 22.15 10.83
C ASP A 52 36.36 20.62 10.79
N PRO A 53 37.40 20.05 11.46
CA PRO A 53 37.62 18.60 11.42
C PRO A 53 36.57 17.79 12.16
N SER A 54 35.62 18.41 12.91
CA SER A 54 34.65 17.74 13.73
C SER A 54 33.29 17.57 13.05
N PRO A 55 32.82 16.36 12.82
CA PRO A 55 31.46 16.12 12.30
C PRO A 55 30.35 16.72 13.17
N ARG A 56 30.61 16.95 14.46
CA ARG A 56 29.64 17.61 15.36
C ARG A 56 29.39 19.05 14.98
N VAL A 57 30.42 19.77 14.51
CA VAL A 57 30.28 21.16 14.05
C VAL A 57 29.48 21.22 12.76
N HIS A 58 29.78 20.35 11.79
CA HIS A 58 29.01 20.24 10.55
C HIS A 58 27.53 19.89 10.80
N ARG A 59 27.28 18.96 11.73
CA ARG A 59 25.92 18.62 12.12
C ARG A 59 25.18 19.80 12.74
N ALA A 60 25.81 20.50 13.67
CA ALA A 60 25.22 21.67 14.35
C ALA A 60 24.90 22.80 13.36
N LEU A 61 25.82 23.03 12.38
CA LEU A 61 25.59 23.97 11.28
C LEU A 61 24.41 23.53 10.43
N ALA A 62 24.38 22.26 9.99
CA ALA A 62 23.33 21.70 9.17
C ALA A 62 21.96 21.79 9.85
N GLU A 63 21.85 21.42 11.14
CA GLU A 63 20.63 21.52 11.92
C GLU A 63 20.10 22.96 12.01
N ALA A 64 21.01 23.93 12.08
CA ALA A 64 20.64 25.34 12.19
C ALA A 64 20.14 25.95 10.87
N ILE A 65 20.70 25.55 9.71
CA ILE A 65 20.44 26.24 8.42
C ILE A 65 19.59 25.43 7.44
N ALA A 66 19.43 24.11 7.62
CA ALA A 66 18.83 23.23 6.59
C ALA A 66 17.40 23.64 6.21
N GLY A 67 16.59 24.13 7.14
CA GLY A 67 15.19 24.55 6.89
C GLY A 67 15.02 26.01 6.48
N ALA A 68 16.12 26.80 6.47
CA ALA A 68 16.02 28.22 6.21
C ALA A 68 16.11 28.54 4.71
N ILE A 69 15.12 29.28 4.21
CA ILE A 69 15.06 29.75 2.81
C ILE A 69 16.14 30.81 2.53
N GLU A 70 16.54 31.58 3.53
CA GLU A 70 17.54 32.63 3.43
C GLU A 70 18.98 32.14 3.70
N ALA A 71 19.18 30.83 3.87
CA ALA A 71 20.51 30.29 4.09
C ALA A 71 21.41 30.50 2.85
N PRO A 72 22.67 30.85 3.04
CA PRO A 72 23.63 31.00 1.90
C PRO A 72 23.77 29.65 1.17
N ARG A 73 23.52 29.67 -0.14
CA ARG A 73 23.48 28.45 -0.96
C ARG A 73 24.81 27.67 -0.91
N HIS A 74 25.95 28.38 -0.86
CA HIS A 74 27.26 27.74 -0.79
C HIS A 74 27.48 26.94 0.49
N LEU A 75 26.87 27.34 1.62
CA LEU A 75 26.90 26.56 2.86
C LEU A 75 26.11 25.26 2.71
N ILE A 76 24.94 25.33 2.05
CA ILE A 76 24.11 24.17 1.76
C ILE A 76 24.84 23.17 0.87
N THR A 77 25.39 23.66 -0.28
CA THR A 77 26.13 22.79 -1.21
C THR A 77 27.44 22.27 -0.60
N GLY A 78 28.11 23.07 0.23
CA GLY A 78 29.29 22.65 0.97
C GLY A 78 29.01 21.52 1.95
N LEU A 79 27.93 21.62 2.75
CA LEU A 79 27.51 20.57 3.67
C LEU A 79 27.11 19.28 2.94
N VAL A 80 26.44 19.38 1.79
CA VAL A 80 26.13 18.21 0.95
C VAL A 80 27.40 17.55 0.43
N ALA A 81 28.38 18.32 -0.01
CA ALA A 81 29.67 17.81 -0.51
C ALA A 81 30.50 17.10 0.58
N LEU A 82 30.42 17.56 1.83
CA LEU A 82 31.08 16.90 2.96
C LEU A 82 30.51 15.50 3.27
N GLY A 83 29.29 15.22 2.87
CA GLY A 83 28.65 13.92 3.11
C GLY A 83 28.24 13.70 4.56
N GLY A 84 28.05 12.42 4.92
CA GLY A 84 27.76 12.01 6.29
C GLY A 84 26.40 12.47 6.82
N GLU A 85 26.33 12.77 8.12
CA GLU A 85 25.10 13.13 8.82
C GLU A 85 24.65 14.56 8.47
N ALA A 86 25.59 15.49 8.32
CA ALA A 86 25.29 16.87 7.95
C ALA A 86 24.63 16.96 6.57
N ALA A 87 25.16 16.23 5.58
CA ALA A 87 24.58 16.14 4.26
C ALA A 87 23.15 15.56 4.31
N ALA A 88 22.92 14.51 5.10
CA ALA A 88 21.62 13.90 5.24
C ALA A 88 20.57 14.90 5.78
N ILE A 89 20.90 15.65 6.84
CA ILE A 89 20.03 16.68 7.42
C ILE A 89 19.65 17.75 6.39
N VAL A 90 20.65 18.21 5.63
CA VAL A 90 20.43 19.21 4.57
C VAL A 90 19.60 18.64 3.44
N LEU A 91 19.94 17.44 2.93
CA LEU A 91 19.21 16.79 1.86
C LEU A 91 17.74 16.52 2.22
N GLU A 92 17.44 16.21 3.47
CA GLU A 92 16.09 15.99 3.93
C GLU A 92 15.25 17.27 3.99
N ARG A 93 15.82 18.39 4.47
CA ARG A 93 15.05 19.56 4.88
C ARG A 93 15.11 20.76 3.95
N THR A 94 16.23 20.95 3.23
CA THR A 94 16.43 22.18 2.47
C THR A 94 15.52 22.28 1.24
N GLN A 95 15.05 23.50 0.96
CA GLN A 95 14.33 23.84 -0.26
C GLN A 95 15.22 24.52 -1.31
N LEU A 96 16.50 24.78 -0.98
CA LEU A 96 17.41 25.53 -1.82
C LEU A 96 18.09 24.70 -2.92
N LEU A 97 18.04 23.38 -2.82
CA LEU A 97 18.57 22.48 -3.86
C LEU A 97 17.59 22.36 -5.02
N SER A 98 18.12 22.45 -6.22
CA SER A 98 17.37 22.21 -7.45
C SER A 98 17.00 20.72 -7.60
N ARG A 99 16.01 20.45 -8.47
CA ARG A 99 15.64 19.07 -8.80
C ARG A 99 16.79 18.25 -9.37
N ALA A 100 17.66 18.89 -10.20
CA ALA A 100 18.83 18.23 -10.77
C ALA A 100 19.83 17.84 -9.70
N GLU A 101 20.17 18.74 -8.78
CA GLU A 101 21.07 18.45 -7.66
C GLU A 101 20.55 17.34 -6.75
N LEU A 102 19.22 17.27 -6.53
CA LEU A 102 18.60 16.18 -5.77
C LEU A 102 18.64 14.85 -6.53
N VAL A 103 18.49 14.86 -7.86
CA VAL A 103 18.63 13.65 -8.69
C VAL A 103 20.07 13.16 -8.67
N ASP A 104 21.05 14.05 -8.81
CA ASP A 104 22.47 13.70 -8.75
C ASP A 104 22.84 13.15 -7.37
N ALA A 105 22.34 13.78 -6.29
CA ALA A 105 22.55 13.29 -4.92
C ALA A 105 21.87 11.94 -4.67
N ALA A 106 20.72 11.66 -5.29
CA ALA A 106 20.05 10.36 -5.22
C ALA A 106 20.81 9.27 -6.00
N ALA A 107 21.40 9.65 -7.17
CA ALA A 107 22.10 8.70 -8.03
C ALA A 107 23.52 8.37 -7.53
N LEU A 108 24.24 9.37 -7.05
CA LEU A 108 25.66 9.25 -6.68
C LEU A 108 25.90 9.22 -5.17
N GLY A 109 24.90 9.59 -4.38
CA GLY A 109 25.01 9.71 -2.94
C GLY A 109 25.05 8.36 -2.19
N SER A 110 25.52 8.42 -0.96
CA SER A 110 25.49 7.27 -0.05
C SER A 110 24.05 6.83 0.27
N GLU A 111 23.88 5.60 0.76
CA GLU A 111 22.57 5.11 1.23
C GLU A 111 21.90 6.06 2.21
N ARG A 112 22.68 6.66 3.14
CA ARG A 112 22.16 7.65 4.08
C ARG A 112 21.61 8.90 3.37
N ALA A 113 22.28 9.39 2.33
CA ALA A 113 21.82 10.51 1.52
C ALA A 113 20.52 10.14 0.77
N GLN A 114 20.47 8.94 0.19
CA GLN A 114 19.28 8.43 -0.49
C GLN A 114 18.07 8.31 0.45
N ILE A 115 18.27 7.81 1.68
CA ILE A 115 17.22 7.73 2.71
C ILE A 115 16.74 9.13 3.10
N ALA A 116 17.67 10.07 3.30
CA ALA A 116 17.33 11.45 3.64
C ALA A 116 16.49 12.12 2.54
N ILE A 117 16.88 11.93 1.27
CA ILE A 117 16.12 12.44 0.13
C ILE A 117 14.73 11.78 0.07
N ALA A 118 14.63 10.46 0.30
CA ALA A 118 13.38 9.73 0.30
C ALA A 118 12.39 10.18 1.39
N ASN A 119 12.89 10.68 2.52
CA ASN A 119 12.09 11.20 3.63
C ASN A 119 11.63 12.66 3.44
N ARG A 120 12.05 13.33 2.37
CA ARG A 120 11.66 14.73 2.12
C ARG A 120 10.16 14.91 2.07
N GLU A 121 9.69 16.00 2.66
CA GLU A 121 8.35 16.49 2.43
C GLU A 121 8.21 16.98 0.98
N ALA A 122 7.11 16.61 0.32
CA ALA A 122 6.81 16.98 -1.07
C ALA A 122 7.95 16.62 -2.06
N LEU A 123 8.38 15.35 -2.09
CA LEU A 123 9.42 14.85 -2.97
C LEU A 123 9.03 15.00 -4.45
N PRO A 124 9.85 15.67 -5.31
CA PRO A 124 9.57 15.80 -6.73
C PRO A 124 9.59 14.45 -7.47
N THR A 125 8.64 14.23 -8.38
CA THR A 125 8.53 12.99 -9.17
C THR A 125 9.83 12.54 -9.87
N PRO A 126 10.65 13.42 -10.47
CA PRO A 126 11.93 13.00 -11.07
C PRO A 126 12.94 12.45 -10.05
N VAL A 127 12.91 12.98 -8.82
CA VAL A 127 13.79 12.49 -7.74
C VAL A 127 13.31 11.13 -7.24
N ALA A 128 11.98 10.94 -7.10
CA ALA A 128 11.40 9.64 -6.79
C ALA A 128 11.72 8.60 -7.88
N ALA A 129 11.75 9.00 -9.16
CA ALA A 129 12.15 8.14 -10.26
C ALA A 129 13.62 7.71 -10.16
N ALA A 130 14.53 8.63 -9.88
CA ALA A 130 15.94 8.32 -9.67
C ALA A 130 16.14 7.35 -8.50
N LEU A 131 15.45 7.58 -7.38
CA LEU A 131 15.49 6.66 -6.24
C LEU A 131 14.95 5.27 -6.61
N ALA A 132 13.85 5.18 -7.33
CA ALA A 132 13.28 3.90 -7.77
C ALA A 132 14.26 3.11 -8.66
N GLU A 133 15.06 3.78 -9.49
CA GLU A 133 16.02 3.15 -10.41
C GLU A 133 17.30 2.70 -9.73
N VAL A 134 17.89 3.50 -8.85
CA VAL A 134 19.26 3.25 -8.39
C VAL A 134 19.42 3.11 -6.87
N ALA A 135 18.45 3.57 -6.07
CA ALA A 135 18.62 3.61 -4.62
C ALA A 135 18.67 2.22 -3.97
N SER A 136 19.21 2.17 -2.77
CA SER A 136 19.23 0.97 -1.93
C SER A 136 17.82 0.55 -1.48
N LEU A 137 17.69 -0.68 -0.98
CA LEU A 137 16.45 -1.16 -0.39
C LEU A 137 15.98 -0.25 0.77
N GLY A 138 16.91 0.20 1.61
CA GLY A 138 16.62 1.11 2.72
C GLY A 138 15.98 2.42 2.27
N ALA A 139 16.51 3.03 1.20
CA ALA A 139 15.96 4.25 0.63
C ALA A 139 14.61 4.02 -0.09
N CYS A 140 14.45 2.90 -0.78
CA CYS A 140 13.15 2.51 -1.36
C CYS A 140 12.10 2.31 -0.27
N LEU A 141 12.44 1.70 0.86
CA LEU A 141 11.54 1.54 2.01
C LEU A 141 11.16 2.91 2.63
N ALA A 142 12.12 3.83 2.75
CA ALA A 142 11.85 5.19 3.20
C ALA A 142 10.87 5.89 2.24
N LEU A 143 11.09 5.78 0.92
CA LEU A 143 10.20 6.34 -0.10
C LEU A 143 8.77 5.76 -0.02
N VAL A 144 8.64 4.43 0.14
CA VAL A 144 7.33 3.78 0.27
C VAL A 144 6.59 4.23 1.54
N ARG A 145 7.32 4.44 2.65
CA ARG A 145 6.73 4.89 3.93
C ARG A 145 6.39 6.37 3.94
N ASN A 146 7.01 7.14 3.08
CA ASN A 146 6.73 8.57 2.96
C ASN A 146 5.37 8.79 2.28
N ALA A 147 4.36 9.17 3.08
CA ALA A 147 3.00 9.40 2.58
C ALA A 147 2.89 10.64 1.69
N SER A 148 3.82 11.60 1.81
CA SER A 148 3.84 12.83 1.01
C SER A 148 4.55 12.65 -0.34
N ALA A 149 5.25 11.53 -0.55
CA ALA A 149 5.95 11.25 -1.80
C ALA A 149 4.96 10.90 -2.93
N LEU A 150 4.96 11.73 -3.97
CA LEU A 150 4.16 11.52 -5.17
C LEU A 150 4.93 10.64 -6.17
N ALA A 151 5.02 9.34 -5.88
CA ALA A 151 5.59 8.39 -6.81
C ALA A 151 4.52 7.88 -7.78
N THR A 152 4.91 7.70 -9.05
CA THR A 152 4.03 7.18 -10.10
C THR A 152 3.94 5.65 -10.08
N GLU A 153 2.95 5.10 -10.78
CA GLU A 153 2.81 3.66 -10.98
C GLU A 153 4.10 3.00 -11.47
N ALA A 154 4.76 3.60 -12.47
CA ALA A 154 6.00 3.07 -13.04
C ALA A 154 7.12 2.94 -11.98
N GLN A 155 7.21 3.89 -11.07
CA GLN A 155 8.21 3.89 -10.00
C GLN A 155 7.94 2.78 -8.97
N TRP A 156 6.66 2.56 -8.60
CA TRP A 156 6.27 1.45 -7.73
C TRP A 156 6.55 0.09 -8.37
N LEU A 157 6.23 -0.06 -9.66
CA LEU A 157 6.52 -1.28 -10.42
C LEU A 157 8.04 -1.52 -10.50
N ARG A 158 8.83 -0.47 -10.74
CA ARG A 158 10.28 -0.59 -10.80
C ARG A 158 10.88 -1.04 -9.48
N MET A 159 10.41 -0.51 -8.35
CA MET A 159 10.84 -0.99 -7.03
C MET A 159 10.44 -2.45 -6.78
N LEU A 160 9.25 -2.89 -7.23
CA LEU A 160 8.83 -4.29 -7.16
C LEU A 160 9.68 -5.22 -8.04
N GLU A 161 10.13 -4.76 -9.21
CA GLU A 161 11.06 -5.52 -10.06
C GLU A 161 12.40 -5.74 -9.37
N ARG A 162 12.94 -4.70 -8.71
CA ARG A 162 14.24 -4.76 -8.06
C ARG A 162 14.21 -5.50 -6.72
N PHE A 163 13.21 -5.27 -5.91
CA PHE A 163 13.14 -5.70 -4.51
C PHE A 163 11.85 -6.42 -4.14
N GLY A 164 11.07 -6.90 -5.12
CA GLY A 164 9.82 -7.60 -4.85
C GLY A 164 9.98 -8.91 -4.05
N ALA A 165 11.17 -9.51 -4.05
CA ALA A 165 11.50 -10.64 -3.20
C ALA A 165 11.57 -10.28 -1.70
N GLU A 166 11.83 -9.01 -1.37
CA GLU A 166 12.02 -8.55 0.01
C GLU A 166 10.68 -8.40 0.75
N PRO A 167 10.47 -9.13 1.87
CA PRO A 167 9.19 -9.07 2.60
C PRO A 167 8.86 -7.66 3.10
N GLN A 168 9.88 -6.91 3.54
CA GLN A 168 9.72 -5.57 4.10
C GLN A 168 9.13 -4.59 3.08
N LEU A 169 9.57 -4.67 1.79
CA LEU A 169 9.05 -3.81 0.74
C LEU A 169 7.59 -4.17 0.41
N ARG A 170 7.28 -5.46 0.30
CA ARG A 170 5.91 -5.91 0.04
C ARG A 170 4.95 -5.46 1.15
N GLU A 171 5.35 -5.62 2.41
CA GLU A 171 4.55 -5.20 3.56
C GLU A 171 4.33 -3.68 3.58
N ALA A 172 5.38 -2.90 3.32
CA ALA A 172 5.27 -1.46 3.25
C ALA A 172 4.33 -0.99 2.14
N LEU A 173 4.43 -1.60 0.94
CA LEU A 173 3.52 -1.32 -0.18
C LEU A 173 2.08 -1.72 0.15
N MET A 174 1.84 -2.88 0.76
CA MET A 174 0.47 -3.32 1.12
C MET A 174 -0.24 -2.35 2.09
N ARG A 175 0.51 -1.58 2.88
CA ARG A 175 -0.07 -0.56 3.79
C ARG A 175 -0.49 0.72 3.08
N ARG A 176 -0.05 0.95 1.84
CA ARG A 176 -0.43 2.14 1.08
C ARG A 176 -1.83 2.00 0.48
N ALA A 177 -2.63 3.05 0.64
CA ALA A 177 -3.99 3.08 0.09
C ALA A 177 -4.05 3.59 -1.36
N ASP A 178 -3.01 4.29 -1.82
CA ASP A 178 -2.96 5.04 -3.09
C ASP A 178 -2.37 4.24 -4.27
N LEU A 179 -2.14 2.93 -4.10
CA LEU A 179 -1.60 2.10 -5.16
C LEU A 179 -2.65 1.82 -6.25
N SER A 180 -2.21 1.89 -7.52
CA SER A 180 -3.03 1.52 -8.68
C SER A 180 -3.34 0.02 -8.71
N ALA A 181 -4.35 -0.35 -9.51
CA ALA A 181 -4.74 -1.74 -9.72
C ALA A 181 -3.57 -2.61 -10.22
N ARG A 182 -2.75 -2.07 -11.12
CA ARG A 182 -1.60 -2.76 -11.72
C ARG A 182 -0.52 -3.08 -10.67
N VAL A 183 -0.19 -2.13 -9.81
CA VAL A 183 0.80 -2.36 -8.73
C VAL A 183 0.29 -3.41 -7.75
N ARG A 184 -0.99 -3.36 -7.38
CA ARG A 184 -1.61 -4.34 -6.48
C ARG A 184 -1.67 -5.73 -7.11
N GLU A 185 -2.02 -5.83 -8.39
CA GLU A 185 -2.01 -7.12 -9.11
C GLU A 185 -0.60 -7.71 -9.16
N ARG A 186 0.41 -6.90 -9.51
CA ARG A 186 1.81 -7.32 -9.53
C ARG A 186 2.28 -7.80 -8.15
N LEU A 187 1.94 -7.07 -7.10
CA LEU A 187 2.25 -7.43 -5.71
C LEU A 187 1.60 -8.76 -5.32
N MET A 188 0.32 -8.98 -5.66
CA MET A 188 -0.37 -10.25 -5.43
C MET A 188 0.32 -11.42 -6.16
N GLY A 189 0.77 -11.20 -7.40
CA GLY A 189 1.51 -12.20 -8.17
C GLY A 189 2.80 -12.62 -7.48
N ILE A 190 3.58 -11.66 -7.01
CA ILE A 190 4.84 -11.89 -6.29
C ILE A 190 4.58 -12.64 -4.97
N VAL A 191 3.64 -12.17 -4.15
CA VAL A 191 3.28 -12.80 -2.87
C VAL A 191 2.82 -14.25 -3.08
N SER A 192 1.99 -14.48 -4.08
CA SER A 192 1.50 -15.82 -4.42
C SER A 192 2.65 -16.75 -4.84
N GLY A 193 3.59 -16.25 -5.63
CA GLY A 193 4.77 -17.01 -6.06
C GLY A 193 5.70 -17.37 -4.89
N VAL A 194 5.99 -16.40 -4.03
CA VAL A 194 6.83 -16.61 -2.83
C VAL A 194 6.17 -17.60 -1.87
N LEU A 195 4.86 -17.49 -1.62
CA LEU A 195 4.14 -18.39 -0.75
C LEU A 195 4.14 -19.84 -1.31
N LYS A 196 3.89 -19.99 -2.62
CA LYS A 196 3.94 -21.29 -3.29
C LYS A 196 5.30 -21.94 -3.10
N HIS A 197 6.39 -21.21 -3.37
CA HIS A 197 7.75 -21.70 -3.22
C HIS A 197 8.02 -22.14 -1.77
N PHE A 198 7.67 -21.31 -0.82
CA PHE A 198 7.88 -21.57 0.61
C PHE A 198 7.17 -22.84 1.11
N VAL A 199 5.89 -23.06 0.75
CA VAL A 199 5.14 -24.23 1.24
C VAL A 199 5.58 -25.53 0.55
N VAL A 200 6.07 -25.46 -0.68
CA VAL A 200 6.61 -26.60 -1.42
C VAL A 200 7.99 -26.97 -0.92
N GLU A 201 8.89 -26.03 -0.71
CA GLU A 201 10.23 -26.28 -0.16
C GLU A 201 10.20 -26.93 1.23
N ARG A 202 9.24 -26.50 2.07
CA ARG A 202 9.05 -27.08 3.39
C ARG A 202 8.33 -28.43 3.38
N ALA A 203 7.98 -28.95 2.19
CA ALA A 203 7.20 -30.18 2.02
C ALA A 203 5.88 -30.19 2.81
N TRP A 204 5.32 -29.01 3.12
CA TRP A 204 4.01 -28.91 3.78
C TRP A 204 2.86 -29.27 2.85
N LEU A 205 3.04 -29.03 1.55
CA LEU A 205 2.08 -29.36 0.50
C LEU A 205 2.80 -29.94 -0.71
N SER A 206 2.14 -30.88 -1.41
CA SER A 206 2.59 -31.26 -2.75
C SER A 206 2.52 -30.06 -3.70
N ARG A 207 3.37 -30.06 -4.72
CA ARG A 207 3.41 -28.98 -5.74
C ARG A 207 2.04 -28.73 -6.36
N GLU A 208 1.34 -29.81 -6.72
CA GLU A 208 0.00 -29.74 -7.33
C GLU A 208 -1.04 -29.10 -6.37
N ARG A 209 -1.00 -29.48 -5.10
CA ARG A 209 -1.90 -28.92 -4.09
C ARG A 209 -1.60 -27.45 -3.78
N ALA A 210 -0.33 -27.07 -3.75
CA ALA A 210 0.09 -25.69 -3.61
C ALA A 210 -0.38 -24.85 -4.81
N GLU A 211 -0.30 -25.38 -6.05
CA GLU A 211 -0.80 -24.68 -7.25
C GLU A 211 -2.31 -24.45 -7.22
N VAL A 212 -3.09 -25.41 -6.76
CA VAL A 212 -4.55 -25.23 -6.60
C VAL A 212 -4.86 -24.15 -5.58
N LEU A 213 -4.24 -24.20 -4.40
CA LEU A 213 -4.48 -23.22 -3.34
C LEU A 213 -4.06 -21.79 -3.73
N VAL A 214 -2.91 -21.65 -4.39
CA VAL A 214 -2.43 -20.35 -4.87
C VAL A 214 -3.34 -19.79 -5.97
N ARG A 215 -3.85 -20.66 -6.85
CA ARG A 215 -4.83 -20.27 -7.87
C ARG A 215 -6.14 -19.78 -7.23
N ASP A 216 -6.64 -20.50 -6.25
CA ASP A 216 -7.87 -20.14 -5.54
C ASP A 216 -7.71 -18.82 -4.77
N ALA A 217 -6.61 -18.67 -4.03
CA ALA A 217 -6.29 -17.42 -3.34
C ALA A 217 -6.11 -16.25 -4.32
N GLY A 218 -5.47 -16.50 -5.46
CA GLY A 218 -5.32 -15.52 -6.53
C GLY A 218 -6.65 -15.07 -7.14
N GLN A 219 -7.62 -15.97 -7.30
CA GLN A 219 -8.97 -15.63 -7.77
C GLN A 219 -9.73 -14.76 -6.75
N GLN A 220 -9.61 -15.08 -5.46
CA GLN A 220 -10.21 -14.25 -4.40
C GLN A 220 -9.58 -12.87 -4.33
N GLY A 221 -8.25 -12.78 -4.39
CA GLY A 221 -7.55 -11.51 -4.43
C GLY A 221 -7.93 -10.66 -5.66
N ALA A 222 -8.04 -11.27 -6.83
CA ALA A 222 -8.48 -10.61 -8.05
C ALA A 222 -9.93 -10.08 -7.92
N LEU A 223 -10.82 -10.86 -7.28
CA LEU A 223 -12.20 -10.42 -7.03
C LEU A 223 -12.23 -9.25 -6.04
N ALA A 224 -11.47 -9.34 -4.96
CA ALA A 224 -11.37 -8.26 -3.99
C ALA A 224 -10.83 -6.97 -4.62
N LEU A 225 -9.81 -7.09 -5.51
CA LEU A 225 -9.27 -5.97 -6.26
C LEU A 225 -10.32 -5.34 -7.19
N ALA A 226 -11.07 -6.17 -7.93
CA ALA A 226 -12.10 -5.70 -8.85
C ALA A 226 -13.33 -5.10 -8.13
N CYS A 227 -13.55 -5.43 -6.87
CA CYS A 227 -14.62 -4.87 -6.04
C CYS A 227 -14.18 -3.63 -5.22
N ASP A 228 -12.91 -3.24 -5.26
CA ASP A 228 -12.44 -2.02 -4.57
C ASP A 228 -12.96 -0.77 -5.29
N LYS A 229 -13.93 -0.09 -4.66
CA LYS A 229 -14.58 1.12 -5.20
C LYS A 229 -13.63 2.32 -5.39
N ARG A 230 -12.41 2.25 -4.84
CA ARG A 230 -11.39 3.29 -4.99
C ARG A 230 -10.64 3.20 -6.31
N LEU A 231 -10.75 2.07 -7.00
CA LEU A 231 -10.10 1.80 -8.28
C LEU A 231 -11.09 1.97 -9.43
N ASP A 232 -10.57 2.40 -10.58
CA ASP A 232 -11.35 2.38 -11.81
C ASP A 232 -11.58 0.93 -12.27
N LEU A 233 -12.83 0.56 -12.48
CA LEU A 233 -13.20 -0.81 -12.83
C LEU A 233 -12.66 -1.21 -14.21
N GLY A 234 -12.64 -0.28 -15.17
CA GLY A 234 -12.15 -0.55 -16.52
C GLY A 234 -10.66 -0.82 -16.55
N GLU A 235 -9.86 0.02 -15.86
CA GLU A 235 -8.42 -0.18 -15.69
C GLU A 235 -8.11 -1.47 -14.93
N THR A 236 -8.87 -1.75 -13.87
CA THR A 236 -8.68 -2.96 -13.08
C THR A 236 -8.90 -4.22 -13.91
N ILE A 237 -9.96 -4.26 -14.74
CA ILE A 237 -10.23 -5.39 -15.64
C ILE A 237 -9.13 -5.52 -16.70
N ALA A 238 -8.65 -4.42 -17.26
CA ALA A 238 -7.54 -4.45 -18.21
C ALA A 238 -6.27 -5.04 -17.56
N CYS A 239 -5.95 -4.63 -16.33
CA CYS A 239 -4.82 -5.20 -15.56
C CYS A 239 -5.00 -6.68 -15.27
N LEU A 240 -6.20 -7.11 -14.86
CA LEU A 240 -6.51 -8.52 -14.62
C LEU A 240 -6.42 -9.37 -15.89
N ARG A 241 -6.74 -8.80 -17.05
CA ARG A 241 -6.59 -9.45 -18.35
C ARG A 241 -5.12 -9.60 -18.73
N GLU A 242 -4.31 -8.55 -18.58
CA GLU A 242 -2.86 -8.57 -18.82
C GLU A 242 -2.14 -9.57 -17.90
N GLY A 243 -2.57 -9.67 -16.63
CA GLY A 243 -2.07 -10.62 -15.65
C GLY A 243 -2.64 -12.05 -15.77
N GLU A 244 -3.39 -12.36 -16.87
CA GLU A 244 -4.02 -13.66 -17.10
C GLU A 244 -4.96 -14.14 -15.97
N ARG A 245 -5.48 -13.20 -15.17
CA ARG A 245 -6.42 -13.46 -14.06
C ARG A 245 -7.87 -13.47 -14.49
N LEU A 246 -8.18 -12.85 -15.64
CA LEU A 246 -9.54 -12.77 -16.19
C LEU A 246 -9.96 -14.09 -16.84
N THR A 247 -10.11 -15.13 -16.02
CA THR A 247 -10.46 -16.48 -16.46
C THR A 247 -11.98 -16.69 -16.52
N PRO A 248 -12.48 -17.65 -17.31
CA PRO A 248 -13.90 -18.04 -17.26
C PRO A 248 -14.40 -18.39 -15.86
N ALA A 249 -13.54 -19.03 -15.06
CA ALA A 249 -13.83 -19.37 -13.66
C ALA A 249 -14.00 -18.11 -12.78
N PHE A 250 -13.17 -17.07 -13.01
CA PHE A 250 -13.31 -15.79 -12.34
C PHE A 250 -14.66 -15.12 -12.64
N ILE A 251 -15.08 -15.11 -13.92
CA ILE A 251 -16.33 -14.48 -14.32
C ILE A 251 -17.55 -15.22 -13.71
N VAL A 252 -17.51 -16.56 -13.69
CA VAL A 252 -18.54 -17.37 -13.04
C VAL A 252 -18.56 -17.10 -11.53
N HIS A 253 -17.39 -17.02 -10.90
CA HIS A 253 -17.29 -16.70 -9.47
C HIS A 253 -17.88 -15.31 -9.17
N ALA A 254 -17.50 -14.28 -9.95
CA ALA A 254 -18.05 -12.93 -9.83
C ALA A 254 -19.58 -12.91 -10.01
N LEU A 255 -20.10 -13.70 -10.97
CA LEU A 255 -21.53 -13.84 -11.21
C LEU A 255 -22.23 -14.43 -9.99
N ILE A 256 -21.72 -15.55 -9.45
CA ILE A 256 -22.29 -16.25 -8.30
C ILE A 256 -22.30 -15.36 -7.05
N MET A 257 -21.23 -14.57 -6.86
CA MET A 257 -21.15 -13.58 -5.77
C MET A 257 -22.09 -12.37 -5.99
N GLY A 258 -22.79 -12.31 -7.13
CA GLY A 258 -23.77 -11.28 -7.42
C GLY A 258 -23.17 -9.94 -7.88
N HIS A 259 -21.89 -9.92 -8.27
CA HIS A 259 -21.21 -8.73 -8.80
C HIS A 259 -21.54 -8.53 -10.28
N PHE A 260 -22.79 -8.19 -10.60
CA PHE A 260 -23.28 -8.07 -11.99
C PHE A 260 -22.53 -7.00 -12.78
N ASP A 261 -22.22 -5.86 -12.19
CA ASP A 261 -21.50 -4.77 -12.85
C ASP A 261 -20.09 -5.21 -13.28
N LEU A 262 -19.42 -5.99 -12.43
CA LEU A 262 -18.13 -6.60 -12.72
C LEU A 262 -18.25 -7.61 -13.88
N VAL A 263 -19.26 -8.47 -13.88
CA VAL A 263 -19.50 -9.44 -14.96
C VAL A 263 -19.76 -8.72 -16.29
N VAL A 264 -20.58 -7.67 -16.26
CA VAL A 264 -20.86 -6.82 -17.45
C VAL A 264 -19.56 -6.24 -17.98
N ALA A 265 -18.74 -5.64 -17.14
CA ALA A 265 -17.51 -5.00 -17.53
C ALA A 265 -16.45 -6.03 -18.02
N CYS A 266 -16.36 -7.21 -17.41
CA CYS A 266 -15.50 -8.30 -17.88
C CYS A 266 -15.90 -8.78 -19.28
N LEU A 267 -17.18 -9.05 -19.49
CA LEU A 267 -17.69 -9.49 -20.79
C LEU A 267 -17.56 -8.39 -21.86
N ALA A 268 -17.77 -7.13 -21.48
CA ALA A 268 -17.58 -5.98 -22.36
C ALA A 268 -16.13 -5.87 -22.84
N ASN A 269 -15.16 -5.99 -21.92
CA ASN A 269 -13.73 -5.97 -22.23
C ASN A 269 -13.29 -7.16 -23.12
N LEU A 270 -13.77 -8.38 -22.81
CA LEU A 270 -13.43 -9.58 -23.58
C LEU A 270 -14.03 -9.60 -24.99
N THR A 271 -15.19 -8.97 -25.18
CA THR A 271 -15.92 -9.00 -26.47
C THR A 271 -15.88 -7.69 -27.23
N ASP A 272 -15.19 -6.70 -26.69
CA ASP A 272 -15.15 -5.34 -27.24
C ASP A 272 -16.57 -4.81 -27.56
N THR A 273 -17.48 -5.00 -26.60
CA THR A 273 -18.89 -4.65 -26.73
C THR A 273 -19.27 -3.63 -25.64
N PRO A 274 -20.02 -2.56 -25.93
CA PRO A 274 -20.42 -1.58 -24.93
C PRO A 274 -21.14 -2.22 -23.74
N CYS A 275 -20.82 -1.79 -22.50
CA CYS A 275 -21.41 -2.32 -21.26
C CYS A 275 -22.94 -2.31 -21.27
N ALA A 276 -23.56 -1.26 -21.82
CA ALA A 276 -25.01 -1.16 -21.91
C ALA A 276 -25.63 -2.29 -22.76
N LYS A 277 -24.97 -2.69 -23.85
CA LYS A 277 -25.42 -3.79 -24.71
C LYS A 277 -25.23 -5.16 -24.02
N VAL A 278 -24.11 -5.34 -23.32
CA VAL A 278 -23.86 -6.54 -22.53
C VAL A 278 -24.91 -6.68 -21.41
N ALA A 279 -25.18 -5.60 -20.69
CA ALA A 279 -26.22 -5.58 -19.64
C ALA A 279 -27.60 -5.91 -20.19
N ALA A 280 -27.94 -5.42 -21.40
CA ALA A 280 -29.19 -5.78 -22.07
C ALA A 280 -29.26 -7.28 -22.36
N PHE A 281 -28.17 -7.91 -22.86
CA PHE A 281 -28.12 -9.34 -23.13
C PHE A 281 -28.25 -10.20 -21.84
N LEU A 282 -27.65 -9.75 -20.73
CA LEU A 282 -27.80 -10.39 -19.41
C LEU A 282 -29.22 -10.21 -18.84
N GLY A 283 -29.92 -9.14 -19.27
CA GLY A 283 -31.30 -8.84 -18.90
C GLY A 283 -32.37 -9.55 -19.72
N ASP A 284 -32.03 -9.96 -20.95
CA ASP A 284 -32.95 -10.53 -21.91
C ASP A 284 -33.42 -11.94 -21.51
N ARG A 285 -34.69 -12.21 -21.67
CA ARG A 285 -35.27 -13.56 -21.48
C ARG A 285 -34.84 -14.55 -22.56
N ARG A 286 -34.42 -14.04 -23.74
CA ARG A 286 -33.92 -14.84 -24.84
C ARG A 286 -32.50 -15.29 -24.56
N ARG A 287 -32.28 -16.61 -24.47
CA ARG A 287 -30.93 -17.17 -24.15
C ARG A 287 -29.95 -17.05 -25.32
N ALA A 288 -30.41 -16.97 -26.55
CA ALA A 288 -29.54 -17.01 -27.73
C ALA A 288 -28.53 -15.84 -27.84
N PRO A 289 -28.89 -14.55 -27.62
CA PRO A 289 -27.93 -13.46 -27.64
C PRO A 289 -26.85 -13.59 -26.54
N LEU A 290 -27.25 -14.02 -25.33
CA LEU A 290 -26.34 -14.26 -24.23
C LEU A 290 -25.34 -15.38 -24.56
N LEU A 291 -25.80 -16.51 -25.08
CA LEU A 291 -24.93 -17.64 -25.46
C LEU A 291 -23.95 -17.26 -26.57
N ALA A 292 -24.38 -16.46 -27.57
CA ALA A 292 -23.48 -15.94 -28.58
C ALA A 292 -22.42 -15.00 -28.01
N LEU A 293 -22.78 -14.13 -27.08
CA LEU A 293 -21.84 -13.26 -26.36
C LEU A 293 -20.82 -14.08 -25.57
N LEU A 294 -21.28 -15.07 -24.78
CA LEU A 294 -20.40 -15.93 -23.99
C LEU A 294 -19.42 -16.73 -24.86
N LYS A 295 -19.87 -17.25 -26.00
CA LYS A 295 -19.01 -17.91 -26.99
C LYS A 295 -17.95 -16.96 -27.53
N ARG A 296 -18.33 -15.72 -27.84
CA ARG A 296 -17.39 -14.67 -28.30
C ARG A 296 -16.41 -14.25 -27.21
N ALA A 297 -16.81 -14.27 -25.94
CA ALA A 297 -15.95 -14.03 -24.78
C ALA A 297 -14.99 -15.19 -24.48
N GLY A 298 -15.03 -16.29 -25.25
CA GLY A 298 -14.19 -17.47 -25.01
C GLY A 298 -14.65 -18.33 -23.82
N ILE A 299 -15.88 -18.15 -23.35
CA ILE A 299 -16.43 -18.97 -22.27
C ILE A 299 -16.69 -20.38 -22.81
N PRO A 300 -16.13 -21.44 -22.17
CA PRO A 300 -16.36 -22.83 -22.58
C PRO A 300 -17.85 -23.18 -22.61
N SER A 301 -18.27 -23.98 -23.61
CA SER A 301 -19.67 -24.32 -23.82
C SER A 301 -20.31 -25.05 -22.63
N TRP A 302 -19.51 -25.80 -21.84
CA TRP A 302 -19.98 -26.47 -20.64
C TRP A 302 -20.27 -25.53 -19.46
N LEU A 303 -19.68 -24.29 -19.46
CA LEU A 303 -19.91 -23.25 -18.45
C LEU A 303 -21.07 -22.31 -18.83
N ALA A 304 -21.39 -22.19 -20.12
CA ALA A 304 -22.39 -21.24 -20.61
C ALA A 304 -23.78 -21.43 -19.97
N PRO A 305 -24.31 -22.66 -19.68
CA PRO A 305 -25.62 -22.88 -19.07
C PRO A 305 -25.74 -22.29 -17.65
N VAL A 306 -24.64 -22.07 -16.94
CA VAL A 306 -24.65 -21.47 -15.59
C VAL A 306 -25.22 -20.06 -15.59
N PHE A 307 -24.85 -19.28 -16.61
CA PHE A 307 -25.17 -17.85 -16.66
C PHE A 307 -26.67 -17.56 -16.59
N PRO A 308 -27.52 -18.10 -17.45
CA PRO A 308 -28.96 -17.84 -17.38
C PRO A 308 -29.60 -18.37 -16.09
N VAL A 309 -29.13 -19.50 -15.57
CA VAL A 309 -29.65 -20.08 -14.33
C VAL A 309 -29.23 -19.21 -13.13
N ALA A 310 -27.94 -18.88 -13.00
CA ALA A 310 -27.43 -18.03 -11.93
C ALA A 310 -28.09 -16.65 -11.93
N ILE A 311 -28.23 -16.00 -13.07
CA ILE A 311 -28.90 -14.70 -13.22
C ILE A 311 -30.34 -14.76 -12.72
N ALA A 312 -31.09 -15.82 -13.09
CA ALA A 312 -32.46 -15.99 -12.68
C ALA A 312 -32.61 -16.18 -11.17
N GLU A 313 -31.79 -17.07 -10.57
CA GLU A 313 -31.83 -17.37 -9.14
C GLU A 313 -31.33 -16.20 -8.28
N LEU A 314 -30.29 -15.49 -8.71
CA LEU A 314 -29.80 -14.30 -7.99
C LEU A 314 -30.80 -13.14 -8.06
N LYS A 315 -31.50 -12.95 -9.19
CA LYS A 315 -32.59 -11.98 -9.27
C LYS A 315 -33.76 -12.36 -8.35
N ALA A 316 -34.10 -13.66 -8.25
CA ALA A 316 -35.11 -14.15 -7.35
C ALA A 316 -34.71 -14.00 -5.86
N ALA A 317 -33.47 -14.33 -5.53
CA ALA A 317 -32.92 -14.17 -4.18
C ALA A 317 -32.90 -12.70 -3.71
N ARG A 318 -32.53 -11.75 -4.58
CA ARG A 318 -32.57 -10.32 -4.27
C ARG A 318 -33.99 -9.81 -3.98
N LYS A 319 -35.00 -10.32 -4.67
CA LYS A 319 -36.41 -9.99 -4.41
C LYS A 319 -36.88 -10.50 -3.05
N LEU A 320 -36.43 -11.69 -2.63
CA LEU A 320 -36.77 -12.30 -1.35
C LEU A 320 -36.04 -11.64 -0.18
N ALA A 321 -34.77 -11.25 -0.36
CA ALA A 321 -33.94 -10.62 0.68
C ALA A 321 -34.42 -9.20 1.05
N ALA A 322 -35.21 -8.54 0.21
CA ALA A 322 -35.84 -7.27 0.57
C ALA A 322 -36.85 -7.39 1.72
N GLY A 323 -37.14 -8.60 2.22
CA GLY A 323 -38.09 -8.87 3.28
C GLY A 323 -37.60 -9.69 4.47
N ALA A 324 -36.34 -10.16 4.52
CA ALA A 324 -35.89 -11.03 5.61
C ALA A 324 -34.40 -10.84 5.98
N ALA A 325 -34.14 -10.64 7.25
CA ALA A 325 -32.87 -10.20 7.83
C ALA A 325 -31.91 -11.34 8.25
N ALA A 326 -31.85 -12.51 7.62
CA ALA A 326 -31.04 -13.57 8.22
C ALA A 326 -30.55 -14.74 7.36
N ALA A 327 -30.17 -14.58 6.12
CA ALA A 327 -29.33 -15.61 5.48
C ALA A 327 -28.49 -14.93 4.37
N THR A 328 -27.22 -15.29 4.24
CA THR A 328 -26.42 -14.79 3.12
C THR A 328 -27.10 -15.22 1.81
N PRO A 329 -27.52 -14.27 0.99
CA PRO A 329 -28.26 -14.56 -0.25
C PRO A 329 -27.49 -15.50 -1.18
N LEU A 330 -26.18 -15.56 -1.01
CA LEU A 330 -25.24 -16.35 -1.81
C LEU A 330 -25.43 -17.87 -1.64
N ARG A 331 -25.47 -18.38 -0.40
CA ARG A 331 -25.60 -19.83 -0.15
C ARG A 331 -26.94 -20.37 -0.64
N VAL A 332 -28.01 -19.63 -0.37
CA VAL A 332 -29.36 -19.98 -0.85
C VAL A 332 -29.39 -19.96 -2.38
N ALA A 333 -28.76 -18.98 -3.01
CA ALA A 333 -28.66 -18.91 -4.46
C ALA A 333 -27.87 -20.10 -5.04
N LEU A 334 -26.72 -20.44 -4.45
CA LEU A 334 -25.87 -21.57 -4.87
C LEU A 334 -26.61 -22.89 -4.76
N THR A 335 -27.30 -23.17 -3.64
CA THR A 335 -28.08 -24.39 -3.44
C THR A 335 -29.18 -24.51 -4.49
N ARG A 336 -29.87 -23.42 -4.83
CA ARG A 336 -30.88 -23.39 -5.87
C ARG A 336 -30.33 -23.56 -7.28
N ILE A 337 -29.18 -22.92 -7.57
CA ILE A 337 -28.48 -23.07 -8.84
C ILE A 337 -28.05 -24.53 -9.04
N LEU A 338 -27.50 -25.17 -8.00
CA LEU A 338 -27.10 -26.57 -8.00
C LEU A 338 -28.29 -27.49 -8.24
N ALA A 339 -29.38 -27.34 -7.47
CA ALA A 339 -30.58 -28.14 -7.63
C ALA A 339 -31.18 -28.07 -9.04
N ARG A 340 -31.13 -26.87 -9.66
CA ARG A 340 -31.65 -26.66 -11.01
C ARG A 340 -30.76 -27.25 -12.10
N LEU A 341 -29.45 -27.17 -11.93
CA LEU A 341 -28.46 -27.76 -12.86
C LEU A 341 -28.41 -29.30 -12.76
N GLU A 342 -28.69 -29.86 -11.57
CA GLU A 342 -28.80 -31.30 -11.37
C GLU A 342 -30.04 -31.91 -12.07
N MET A 343 -31.10 -31.11 -12.19
CA MET A 343 -32.30 -31.49 -12.97
C MET A 343 -32.11 -31.47 -14.49
N GLU A 344 -31.15 -30.63 -14.97
CA GLU A 344 -30.83 -30.48 -16.40
C GLU A 344 -29.65 -31.38 -16.84
N ALA A 345 -29.39 -32.51 -16.16
CA ALA A 345 -28.18 -33.31 -16.24
C ALA A 345 -27.79 -33.85 -17.64
N GLY A 346 -26.74 -33.24 -18.22
CA GLY A 346 -25.95 -33.77 -19.33
C GLY A 346 -24.50 -34.02 -18.92
N GLU A 347 -23.69 -34.72 -19.75
CA GLU A 347 -22.27 -35.01 -19.41
C GLU A 347 -21.40 -33.78 -19.16
N GLY A 348 -21.68 -32.67 -19.85
CA GLY A 348 -21.01 -31.38 -19.64
C GLY A 348 -21.33 -30.74 -18.30
N THR A 349 -22.50 -31.02 -17.74
CA THR A 349 -23.00 -30.44 -16.49
C THR A 349 -22.33 -31.06 -15.26
N ARG A 350 -21.82 -32.30 -15.33
CA ARG A 350 -21.13 -32.93 -14.19
C ARG A 350 -19.90 -32.20 -13.70
N ARG A 351 -19.05 -31.72 -14.61
CA ARG A 351 -17.84 -30.92 -14.24
C ARG A 351 -18.24 -29.61 -13.55
N LEU A 352 -19.31 -29.02 -14.02
CA LEU A 352 -19.85 -27.80 -13.47
C LEU A 352 -20.43 -28.00 -12.08
N ILE A 353 -21.20 -29.06 -11.86
CA ILE A 353 -21.77 -29.42 -10.56
C ILE A 353 -20.65 -29.65 -9.53
N VAL A 354 -19.58 -30.37 -9.89
CA VAL A 354 -18.41 -30.55 -9.01
C VAL A 354 -17.78 -29.21 -8.65
N TYR A 355 -17.60 -28.32 -9.63
CA TYR A 355 -17.05 -27.00 -9.38
C TYR A 355 -17.94 -26.14 -8.46
N LEU A 356 -19.26 -26.11 -8.73
CA LEU A 356 -20.22 -25.36 -7.91
C LEU A 356 -20.36 -25.93 -6.50
N ARG A 357 -20.30 -27.23 -6.32
CA ARG A 357 -20.28 -27.87 -4.97
C ARG A 357 -19.05 -27.49 -4.19
N ALA A 358 -17.88 -27.39 -4.85
CA ALA A 358 -16.66 -26.91 -4.21
C ALA A 358 -16.80 -25.44 -3.77
N LEU A 359 -17.43 -24.60 -4.59
CA LEU A 359 -17.74 -23.20 -4.24
C LEU A 359 -18.76 -23.10 -3.09
N GLU A 360 -19.81 -23.94 -3.10
CA GLU A 360 -20.78 -23.99 -2.01
C GLU A 360 -20.14 -24.38 -0.67
N ALA A 361 -19.30 -25.42 -0.69
CA ALA A 361 -18.57 -25.83 0.51
C ALA A 361 -17.62 -24.76 1.02
N LYS A 362 -17.03 -23.96 0.13
CA LYS A 362 -16.18 -22.82 0.48
C LYS A 362 -16.98 -21.67 1.07
N ALA A 363 -18.09 -21.30 0.42
CA ALA A 363 -18.99 -20.25 0.91
C ALA A 363 -19.57 -20.62 2.29
N ALA A 364 -19.95 -21.88 2.51
CA ALA A 364 -20.42 -22.37 3.80
C ALA A 364 -19.36 -22.26 4.90
N ARG A 365 -18.09 -22.52 4.60
CA ARG A 365 -16.98 -22.36 5.55
C ARG A 365 -16.70 -20.89 5.88
N GLU A 366 -16.75 -20.00 4.90
CA GLU A 366 -16.57 -18.57 5.08
C GLU A 366 -17.71 -17.97 5.92
N GLU A 367 -18.94 -18.37 5.64
CA GLU A 367 -20.12 -17.99 6.42
C GLU A 367 -20.01 -18.48 7.88
N ALA A 368 -19.66 -19.74 8.09
CA ALA A 368 -19.48 -20.30 9.43
C ALA A 368 -18.37 -19.58 10.20
N ARG A 369 -17.26 -19.23 9.53
CA ARG A 369 -16.17 -18.46 10.14
C ARG A 369 -16.61 -17.05 10.52
N SER A 370 -17.30 -16.35 9.63
CA SER A 370 -17.83 -15.01 9.89
C SER A 370 -18.83 -14.99 11.05
N ILE A 371 -19.70 -16.00 11.11
CA ILE A 371 -20.66 -16.16 12.23
C ILE A 371 -19.90 -16.45 13.54
N ALA A 372 -18.91 -17.34 13.50
CA ALA A 372 -18.10 -17.65 14.68
C ALA A 372 -17.31 -16.43 15.19
N GLU A 373 -16.71 -15.65 14.31
CA GLU A 373 -16.03 -14.39 14.65
C GLU A 373 -17.01 -13.37 15.25
N ALA A 374 -18.20 -13.23 14.67
CA ALA A 374 -19.24 -12.35 15.22
C ALA A 374 -19.76 -12.83 16.60
N MET A 375 -19.87 -14.13 16.82
CA MET A 375 -20.25 -14.68 18.14
C MET A 375 -19.15 -14.44 19.18
N ILE A 376 -17.88 -14.62 18.82
CA ILE A 376 -16.74 -14.35 19.73
C ILE A 376 -16.68 -12.87 20.12
N THR A 377 -16.86 -11.96 19.15
CA THR A 377 -16.87 -10.51 19.44
C THR A 377 -18.06 -10.09 20.31
N LEU A 378 -19.21 -10.72 20.16
CA LEU A 378 -20.36 -10.48 21.03
C LEU A 378 -20.10 -10.96 22.46
N ASP A 379 -19.53 -12.15 22.62
CA ASP A 379 -19.15 -12.70 23.93
C ASP A 379 -18.09 -11.84 24.62
N GLU A 380 -17.10 -11.32 23.86
CA GLU A 380 -16.10 -10.38 24.38
C GLU A 380 -16.70 -9.02 24.79
N MET A 381 -17.68 -8.52 24.04
CA MET A 381 -18.40 -7.29 24.38
C MET A 381 -19.28 -7.50 25.62
N ASP A 382 -19.98 -8.62 25.74
CA ASP A 382 -20.80 -8.95 26.91
C ASP A 382 -19.92 -9.16 28.14
N ALA A 383 -18.75 -9.81 28.00
CA ALA A 383 -17.77 -9.96 29.08
C ALA A 383 -17.19 -8.61 29.52
N ALA A 384 -16.93 -7.70 28.58
CA ALA A 384 -16.44 -6.34 28.89
C ALA A 384 -17.53 -5.47 29.57
N CYS A 385 -18.80 -5.67 29.25
CA CYS A 385 -19.92 -5.02 29.92
C CYS A 385 -20.22 -5.61 31.31
N ALA A 386 -19.84 -6.86 31.56
CA ALA A 386 -20.04 -7.56 32.84
C ALA A 386 -18.99 -7.26 33.90
N VAL A 387 -17.97 -6.41 33.63
CA VAL A 387 -17.03 -5.94 34.65
C VAL A 387 -17.79 -4.99 35.58
N PRO A 388 -18.03 -5.37 36.85
CA PRO A 388 -18.71 -4.47 37.80
C PRO A 388 -17.83 -3.22 37.99
N PRO A 389 -18.45 -2.03 38.20
CA PRO A 389 -17.68 -0.84 38.52
C PRO A 389 -16.86 -1.14 39.77
N LEU A 390 -15.53 -0.95 39.67
CA LEU A 390 -14.62 -1.00 40.82
C LEU A 390 -15.26 -0.18 41.95
N ALA A 391 -15.70 -0.85 43.00
CA ALA A 391 -16.20 -0.21 44.21
C ALA A 391 -15.14 0.82 44.65
N ALA A 392 -15.58 2.09 44.69
CA ALA A 392 -14.80 3.14 45.25
C ALA A 392 -14.44 2.75 46.69
N GLY A 393 -13.24 2.20 46.88
CA GLY A 393 -12.72 1.86 48.15
C GLY A 393 -12.64 3.12 49.00
N GLN A 394 -13.37 3.11 50.09
CA GLN A 394 -13.24 4.05 51.18
C GLN A 394 -11.77 4.14 51.58
N VAL A 395 -11.16 5.27 51.34
CA VAL A 395 -9.90 5.66 51.98
C VAL A 395 -10.27 6.08 53.38
N GLU A 396 -10.21 5.16 54.32
CA GLU A 396 -10.15 5.49 55.76
C GLU A 396 -8.86 6.25 56.01
N LEU A 397 -9.00 7.50 56.34
CA LEU A 397 -7.98 8.34 56.91
C LEU A 397 -7.81 7.93 58.36
N ASP A 398 -6.91 7.00 58.66
CA ASP A 398 -6.37 6.81 60.01
C ASP A 398 -5.33 7.89 60.29
N ALA A 399 -5.79 8.87 61.05
CA ALA A 399 -4.94 9.82 61.71
C ALA A 399 -4.18 9.11 62.82
N VAL A 400 -2.88 8.90 62.64
CA VAL A 400 -1.99 8.51 63.73
C VAL A 400 -1.39 9.78 64.32
N ALA A 401 -2.00 10.20 65.43
CA ALA A 401 -1.26 10.87 66.45
C ALA A 401 -0.36 9.85 67.14
N VAL A 402 0.90 10.15 67.32
CA VAL A 402 1.64 9.84 68.57
C VAL A 402 2.91 10.67 68.62
N ALA A 403 3.00 11.39 69.71
CA ALA A 403 4.20 11.96 70.28
C ALA A 403 5.11 10.89 70.85
N ALA A 404 6.36 11.07 70.74
CA ALA A 404 7.48 10.95 71.69
C ALA A 404 8.77 10.75 70.95
#